data_34c1e2566404b94e51bc2933143a59dc
#
_entry.id   34c1e2566404b94e51bc2933143a59dc
#
_cell.length_a   1.000
_cell.length_b   1.000
_cell.length_c   1.000
_cell.angle_alpha   90.00
_cell.angle_beta   90.00
_cell.angle_gamma   90.00
#
_symmetry.space_group_name_H-M   'P 1'
#
loop_
_entity.id
_entity.type
_entity.pdbx_description
1 polymer ?
#
loop_
_entity_poly.entity_id
_entity_poly.type
_entity_poly.pdbx_seq_one_letter_code
_entity_poly.pdbx_strand_id
1 'polypeptide(L)'
;MSTDTKTTLVLGLGNVIMGDEGVGVHVVRCLEKQALPANVECLDGGTGGFILLEPLQKARHIILIDATDDGNPPGTVTRTVPRFSADYPPTLTAHDIGVKDLLDAFYMQSGERDVVLYAITIDPKQSISMDLSPELAKAADVAVYQILKELNAPTA
;
A
#
# COMPACT_ATOMS: atom_id res chain seq x y z
N MET A 1 23.31 -21.20 2.64
CA MET A 1 22.48 -20.79 1.52
C MET A 1 21.25 -20.08 2.03
N SER A 2 20.96 -18.97 1.46
CA SER A 2 19.76 -18.24 1.85
C SER A 2 18.52 -19.02 1.44
N THR A 3 17.60 -19.14 2.37
CA THR A 3 16.29 -19.74 2.12
C THR A 3 15.23 -18.69 1.93
N ASP A 4 15.62 -17.44 1.97
CA ASP A 4 14.66 -16.37 1.80
C ASP A 4 14.21 -16.30 0.36
N THR A 5 12.94 -16.60 0.15
CA THR A 5 12.36 -16.65 -1.17
C THR A 5 11.41 -15.50 -1.44
N LYS A 6 11.09 -14.71 -0.41
CA LYS A 6 10.15 -13.60 -0.58
C LYS A 6 10.90 -12.38 -1.07
N THR A 7 10.67 -12.03 -2.30
CA THR A 7 11.32 -10.88 -2.93
C THR A 7 10.38 -9.70 -3.10
N THR A 8 9.07 -9.94 -3.13
CA THR A 8 8.07 -8.89 -3.30
C THR A 8 7.16 -8.83 -2.09
N LEU A 9 7.06 -7.65 -1.51
CA LEU A 9 6.14 -7.36 -0.40
C LEU A 9 5.01 -6.48 -0.91
N VAL A 10 3.77 -6.92 -0.71
CA VAL A 10 2.58 -6.11 -0.96
C VAL A 10 2.07 -5.66 0.40
N LEU A 11 2.19 -4.39 0.68
CA LEU A 11 1.87 -3.82 1.98
C LEU A 11 0.68 -2.87 1.87
N GLY A 12 -0.39 -3.19 2.58
CA GLY A 12 -1.56 -2.32 2.69
C GLY A 12 -1.54 -1.54 3.99
N LEU A 13 -1.67 -0.24 3.88
CA LEU A 13 -1.74 0.65 5.03
C LEU A 13 -3.14 1.21 5.17
N GLY A 14 -3.49 1.64 6.37
CA GLY A 14 -4.73 2.35 6.63
C GLY A 14 -5.45 1.87 7.88
N ASN A 15 -6.44 2.65 8.29
CA ASN A 15 -7.22 2.38 9.49
C ASN A 15 -8.58 1.77 9.10
N VAL A 16 -8.73 0.46 9.29
CA VAL A 16 -9.93 -0.28 8.86
C VAL A 16 -11.20 0.09 9.62
N ILE A 17 -11.09 0.75 10.75
CA ILE A 17 -12.26 1.19 11.50
C ILE A 17 -12.73 2.59 11.11
N MET A 18 -12.02 3.25 10.20
CA MET A 18 -12.35 4.59 9.72
C MET A 18 -12.76 4.58 8.25
N GLY A 19 -13.68 3.69 7.89
CA GLY A 19 -14.27 3.66 6.56
C GLY A 19 -13.23 3.50 5.46
N ASP A 20 -13.24 4.42 4.52
CA ASP A 20 -12.39 4.35 3.33
C ASP A 20 -10.90 4.54 3.62
N GLU A 21 -10.53 5.05 4.79
CA GLU A 21 -9.12 5.12 5.18
C GLU A 21 -8.48 3.74 5.24
N GLY A 22 -9.26 2.69 5.37
CA GLY A 22 -8.78 1.31 5.39
C GLY A 22 -8.65 0.65 4.02
N VAL A 23 -8.82 1.40 2.92
CA VAL A 23 -8.87 0.79 1.58
C VAL A 23 -7.62 -0.02 1.26
N GLY A 24 -6.44 0.43 1.67
CA GLY A 24 -5.19 -0.32 1.42
C GLY A 24 -5.21 -1.70 2.06
N VAL A 25 -5.72 -1.79 3.27
CA VAL A 25 -5.84 -3.06 3.98
C VAL A 25 -6.89 -3.97 3.30
N HIS A 26 -8.01 -3.38 2.86
CA HIS A 26 -9.03 -4.14 2.13
C HIS A 26 -8.47 -4.76 0.86
N VAL A 27 -7.65 -4.00 0.12
CA VAL A 27 -7.00 -4.51 -1.09
C VAL A 27 -6.09 -5.69 -0.77
N VAL A 28 -5.27 -5.58 0.25
CA VAL A 28 -4.37 -6.66 0.66
C VAL A 28 -5.15 -7.90 1.07
N ARG A 29 -6.22 -7.74 1.83
CA ARG A 29 -7.06 -8.87 2.24
C ARG A 29 -7.67 -9.58 1.04
N CYS A 30 -8.06 -8.84 0.01
CA CYS A 30 -8.55 -9.45 -1.22
C CYS A 30 -7.43 -10.19 -1.96
N LEU A 31 -6.23 -9.61 -2.03
CA LEU A 31 -5.10 -10.25 -2.68
C LEU A 31 -4.70 -11.55 -1.98
N GLU A 32 -4.77 -11.60 -0.67
CA GLU A 32 -4.43 -12.80 0.09
C GLU A 32 -5.32 -14.00 -0.25
N LYS A 33 -6.51 -13.75 -0.79
CA LYS A 33 -7.44 -14.80 -1.22
C LYS A 33 -7.17 -15.29 -2.64
N GLN A 34 -6.25 -14.66 -3.35
CA GLN A 34 -5.92 -15.00 -4.74
C GLN A 34 -4.74 -15.97 -4.78
N ALA A 35 -4.60 -16.64 -5.93
CA ALA A 35 -3.40 -17.43 -6.19
C ALA A 35 -2.27 -16.48 -6.57
N LEU A 36 -1.28 -16.35 -5.71
CA LEU A 36 -0.16 -15.44 -5.90
C LEU A 36 1.13 -16.21 -6.20
N PRO A 37 2.08 -15.60 -6.92
CA PRO A 37 3.40 -16.21 -7.08
C PRO A 37 4.04 -16.51 -5.72
N ALA A 38 4.86 -17.56 -5.66
CA ALA A 38 5.44 -18.04 -4.42
C ALA A 38 6.37 -17.02 -3.74
N ASN A 39 6.94 -16.10 -4.52
CA ASN A 39 7.86 -15.08 -4.00
C ASN A 39 7.16 -13.80 -3.54
N VAL A 40 5.84 -13.81 -3.46
CA VAL A 40 5.06 -12.65 -3.04
C VAL A 40 4.53 -12.86 -1.63
N GLU A 41 4.72 -11.87 -0.78
CA GLU A 41 4.15 -11.82 0.56
C GLU A 41 3.22 -10.63 0.65
N CYS A 42 2.01 -10.84 1.18
CA CYS A 42 1.06 -9.78 1.48
C CYS A 42 1.07 -9.51 2.97
N LEU A 43 1.04 -8.23 3.34
CA LEU A 43 1.06 -7.83 4.73
C LEU A 43 0.03 -6.73 4.97
N ASP A 44 -0.86 -6.99 5.92
CA ASP A 44 -1.77 -5.99 6.46
C ASP A 44 -0.97 -5.17 7.46
N GLY A 45 -0.56 -3.98 7.05
CA GLY A 45 0.24 -3.11 7.89
C GLY A 45 -0.60 -2.23 8.82
N GLY A 46 -1.88 -2.09 8.53
CA GLY A 46 -2.76 -1.23 9.34
C GLY A 46 -2.14 0.13 9.57
N THR A 47 -1.99 0.51 10.83
CA THR A 47 -1.34 1.74 11.28
C THR A 47 -0.04 1.43 12.04
N GLY A 48 0.64 0.37 11.66
CA GLY A 48 1.72 -0.22 12.44
C GLY A 48 3.00 0.60 12.64
N GLY A 49 3.22 1.64 11.86
CA GLY A 49 4.37 2.50 12.06
C GLY A 49 5.71 1.78 11.92
N PHE A 50 6.63 2.03 12.86
CA PHE A 50 8.02 1.55 12.75
C PHE A 50 8.17 0.03 12.76
N ILE A 51 7.19 -0.73 13.25
CA ILE A 51 7.28 -2.20 13.18
C ILE A 51 7.30 -2.71 11.74
N LEU A 52 6.88 -1.88 10.78
CA LEU A 52 6.87 -2.22 9.36
C LEU A 52 8.23 -2.01 8.70
N LEU A 53 9.16 -1.37 9.38
CA LEU A 53 10.47 -1.04 8.79
C LEU A 53 11.23 -2.30 8.39
N GLU A 54 11.25 -3.31 9.24
CA GLU A 54 11.98 -4.54 8.96
C GLU A 54 11.45 -5.28 7.72
N PRO A 55 10.12 -5.54 7.61
CA PRO A 55 9.61 -6.15 6.38
C PRO A 55 9.93 -5.35 5.13
N LEU A 56 9.87 -4.02 5.21
CA LEU A 56 10.19 -3.15 4.08
C LEU A 56 11.65 -3.30 3.67
N GLN A 57 12.55 -3.35 4.65
CA GLN A 57 13.99 -3.45 4.37
C GLN A 57 14.37 -4.79 3.74
N LYS A 58 13.66 -5.86 4.09
CA LYS A 58 13.96 -7.20 3.58
C LYS A 58 13.48 -7.43 2.16
N ALA A 59 12.50 -6.69 1.70
CA ALA A 59 11.93 -6.90 0.37
C ALA A 59 12.79 -6.25 -0.71
N ARG A 60 12.88 -6.88 -1.87
CA ARG A 60 13.51 -6.29 -3.05
C ARG A 60 12.56 -5.38 -3.79
N HIS A 61 11.31 -5.81 -3.91
CA HIS A 61 10.26 -5.04 -4.56
C HIS A 61 9.15 -4.81 -3.55
N ILE A 62 8.60 -3.62 -3.55
CA ILE A 62 7.55 -3.25 -2.62
C ILE A 62 6.39 -2.67 -3.42
N ILE A 63 5.19 -3.18 -3.17
CA ILE A 63 3.97 -2.57 -3.65
C ILE A 63 3.24 -2.06 -2.42
N LEU A 64 3.12 -0.75 -2.32
CA LEU A 64 2.49 -0.09 -1.19
C LEU A 64 1.11 0.40 -1.62
N ILE A 65 0.10 0.16 -0.80
CA ILE A 65 -1.28 0.56 -1.09
C ILE A 65 -1.79 1.39 0.06
N ASP A 66 -2.27 2.59 -0.24
CA ASP A 66 -2.74 3.50 0.82
C ASP A 66 -3.78 4.47 0.29
N ALA A 67 -4.57 4.99 1.21
CA ALA A 67 -5.54 6.05 0.93
C ALA A 67 -4.82 7.39 0.84
N THR A 68 -5.33 8.28 0.01
CA THR A 68 -4.79 9.64 -0.12
C THR A 68 -5.93 10.65 -0.26
N ASP A 69 -5.63 11.88 0.12
CA ASP A 69 -6.50 13.03 -0.09
C ASP A 69 -5.75 14.01 -1.01
N ASP A 70 -5.84 13.78 -2.31
CA ASP A 70 -5.06 14.51 -3.31
C ASP A 70 -5.93 15.44 -4.19
N GLY A 71 -7.19 15.61 -3.83
CA GLY A 71 -8.10 16.48 -4.58
C GLY A 71 -8.76 15.82 -5.78
N ASN A 72 -8.36 14.60 -6.15
CA ASN A 72 -9.04 13.85 -7.19
C ASN A 72 -10.40 13.34 -6.67
N PRO A 73 -11.31 12.93 -7.56
CA PRO A 73 -12.55 12.31 -7.10
C PRO A 73 -12.28 11.04 -6.30
N PRO A 74 -13.05 10.80 -5.22
CA PRO A 74 -12.91 9.56 -4.46
C PRO A 74 -13.05 8.33 -5.36
N GLY A 75 -12.17 7.36 -5.16
CA GLY A 75 -12.12 6.17 -5.99
C GLY A 75 -11.10 6.24 -7.12
N THR A 76 -10.38 7.35 -7.26
CA THR A 76 -9.29 7.45 -8.24
C THR A 76 -8.10 6.60 -7.76
N VAL A 77 -7.64 5.69 -8.61
CA VAL A 77 -6.47 4.86 -8.34
C VAL A 77 -5.29 5.40 -9.14
N THR A 78 -4.24 5.79 -8.44
CA THR A 78 -3.04 6.36 -9.06
C THR A 78 -1.84 5.48 -8.74
N ARG A 79 -1.15 4.99 -9.78
CA ARG A 79 0.08 4.21 -9.62
C ARG A 79 1.27 5.12 -9.86
N THR A 80 2.18 5.18 -8.91
CA THR A 80 3.42 5.95 -9.03
C THR A 80 4.61 5.10 -8.60
N VAL A 81 5.81 5.56 -8.99
CA VAL A 81 7.06 4.89 -8.63
C VAL A 81 7.92 5.91 -7.88
N PRO A 82 7.66 6.09 -6.58
CA PRO A 82 8.45 7.03 -5.79
C PRO A 82 9.86 6.50 -5.56
N ARG A 83 10.84 7.36 -5.62
CA ARG A 83 12.25 7.00 -5.39
C ARG A 83 12.74 7.43 -4.03
N PHE A 84 12.12 8.47 -3.47
CA PHE A 84 12.50 9.06 -2.19
C PHE A 84 11.24 9.38 -1.40
N SER A 85 11.37 9.56 -0.10
CA SER A 85 10.23 9.88 0.75
C SER A 85 9.49 11.14 0.29
N ALA A 86 10.19 12.11 -0.28
CA ALA A 86 9.58 13.34 -0.77
C ALA A 86 8.66 13.13 -1.98
N ASP A 87 8.78 12.01 -2.67
CA ASP A 87 7.96 11.70 -3.85
C ASP A 87 6.56 11.19 -3.49
N TYR A 88 6.32 10.89 -2.23
CA TYR A 88 5.02 10.39 -1.77
C TYR A 88 4.05 11.55 -1.58
N PRO A 89 2.75 11.33 -1.81
CA PRO A 89 1.76 12.36 -1.53
C PRO A 89 1.80 12.78 -0.07
N PRO A 90 1.82 14.09 0.23
CA PRO A 90 1.85 14.54 1.63
C PRO A 90 0.59 14.19 2.41
N THR A 91 -0.49 13.89 1.71
CA THR A 91 -1.78 13.54 2.29
C THR A 91 -2.00 12.03 2.36
N LEU A 92 -0.95 11.24 2.14
CA LEU A 92 -1.01 9.80 2.27
C LEU A 92 -1.29 9.44 3.72
N THR A 93 -2.35 8.64 3.95
CA THR A 93 -2.85 8.35 5.31
C THR A 93 -2.82 9.58 6.21
N ALA A 94 -3.53 10.62 5.80
CA ALA A 94 -3.41 11.98 6.34
C ALA A 94 -3.54 12.07 7.87
N HIS A 95 -4.18 11.09 8.50
CA HIS A 95 -4.39 11.08 9.95
C HIS A 95 -3.46 10.10 10.69
N ASP A 96 -2.59 9.40 9.97
CA ASP A 96 -1.64 8.47 10.57
C ASP A 96 -0.32 9.16 10.87
N ILE A 97 -0.14 9.47 12.12
CA ILE A 97 1.14 9.96 12.60
C ILE A 97 2.11 8.77 12.54
N GLY A 98 3.13 8.87 11.74
CA GLY A 98 4.16 7.83 11.68
C GLY A 98 4.42 7.22 10.32
N VAL A 99 3.47 7.29 9.38
CA VAL A 99 3.73 6.77 8.03
C VAL A 99 4.85 7.57 7.36
N LYS A 100 4.81 8.88 7.48
CA LYS A 100 5.88 9.72 6.93
C LYS A 100 7.20 9.42 7.62
N ASP A 101 7.19 9.29 8.95
CA ASP A 101 8.41 8.98 9.69
C ASP A 101 8.95 7.61 9.31
N LEU A 102 8.07 6.64 9.11
CA LEU A 102 8.44 5.31 8.64
C LEU A 102 9.14 5.38 7.28
N LEU A 103 8.56 6.11 6.33
CA LEU A 103 9.13 6.25 5.00
C LEU A 103 10.46 6.99 5.05
N ASP A 104 10.54 8.06 5.85
CA ASP A 104 11.81 8.78 6.02
C ASP A 104 12.89 7.86 6.56
N ALA A 105 12.59 7.08 7.59
CA ALA A 105 13.55 6.13 8.16
C ALA A 105 13.95 5.05 7.16
N PHE A 106 12.98 4.54 6.41
CA PHE A 106 13.21 3.51 5.41
C PHE A 106 14.20 4.00 4.34
N TYR A 107 13.96 5.18 3.78
CA TYR A 107 14.82 5.70 2.73
C TYR A 107 16.18 6.16 3.26
N MET A 108 16.25 6.64 4.51
CA MET A 108 17.53 6.99 5.12
C MET A 108 18.44 5.78 5.28
N GLN A 109 17.87 4.64 5.66
CA GLN A 109 18.64 3.43 5.92
C GLN A 109 18.89 2.60 4.67
N SER A 110 17.94 2.59 3.75
CA SER A 110 17.96 1.68 2.61
C SER A 110 18.36 2.35 1.30
N GLY A 111 18.36 3.67 1.27
CA GLY A 111 18.60 4.41 0.03
C GLY A 111 17.46 4.21 -0.96
N GLU A 112 17.74 4.40 -2.22
CA GLU A 112 16.76 4.22 -3.28
C GLU A 112 16.32 2.75 -3.35
N ARG A 113 15.02 2.53 -3.38
CA ARG A 113 14.45 1.18 -3.42
C ARG A 113 13.39 1.09 -4.50
N ASP A 114 13.12 -0.14 -4.92
CA ASP A 114 12.13 -0.45 -5.94
C ASP A 114 10.75 -0.52 -5.29
N VAL A 115 10.05 0.61 -5.31
CA VAL A 115 8.72 0.76 -4.69
C VAL A 115 7.74 1.23 -5.74
N VAL A 116 6.57 0.62 -5.74
CA VAL A 116 5.40 1.07 -6.49
C VAL A 116 4.34 1.44 -5.47
N LEU A 117 3.74 2.61 -5.62
CA LEU A 117 2.66 3.07 -4.76
C LEU A 117 1.36 3.10 -5.54
N TYR A 118 0.35 2.42 -5.00
CA TYR A 118 -1.04 2.57 -5.41
C TYR A 118 -1.73 3.48 -4.41
N ALA A 119 -1.93 4.73 -4.77
CA ALA A 119 -2.62 5.69 -3.93
C ALA A 119 -4.08 5.76 -4.40
N ILE A 120 -5.00 5.55 -3.47
CA ILE A 120 -6.43 5.54 -3.77
C ILE A 120 -7.08 6.73 -3.08
N THR A 121 -7.65 7.61 -3.87
CA THR A 121 -8.26 8.85 -3.36
C THR A 121 -9.51 8.55 -2.57
N ILE A 122 -9.61 9.15 -1.38
CA ILE A 122 -10.79 9.08 -0.53
C ILE A 122 -11.31 10.48 -0.21
N ASP A 123 -12.56 10.55 0.21
CA ASP A 123 -13.07 11.75 0.86
C ASP A 123 -12.38 11.86 2.23
N PRO A 124 -11.78 13.01 2.58
CA PRO A 124 -11.10 13.15 3.87
C PRO A 124 -12.06 13.05 5.07
N LYS A 125 -13.35 13.25 4.85
CA LYS A 125 -14.33 13.16 5.93
C LYS A 125 -14.82 11.71 6.03
N GLN A 126 -14.23 10.97 6.94
CA GLN A 126 -14.63 9.58 7.20
C GLN A 126 -15.23 9.49 8.60
N SER A 127 -16.11 8.53 8.78
CA SER A 127 -16.69 8.19 10.08
C SER A 127 -16.35 6.74 10.41
N ILE A 128 -16.57 6.36 11.64
CA ILE A 128 -16.30 4.99 12.10
C ILE A 128 -17.17 4.03 11.29
N SER A 129 -16.51 3.15 10.55
CA SER A 129 -17.16 2.10 9.76
C SER A 129 -16.09 1.11 9.33
N MET A 130 -16.45 -0.15 9.30
CA MET A 130 -15.55 -1.20 8.78
C MET A 130 -15.79 -1.49 7.30
N ASP A 131 -16.73 -0.80 6.69
CA ASP A 131 -17.09 -1.00 5.29
C ASP A 131 -16.57 0.13 4.42
N LEU A 132 -16.19 -0.22 3.19
CA LEU A 132 -15.84 0.77 2.17
C LEU A 132 -17.11 1.36 1.57
N SER A 133 -17.05 2.63 1.17
CA SER A 133 -18.09 3.22 0.35
C SER A 133 -18.17 2.51 -1.02
N PRO A 134 -19.28 2.62 -1.75
CA PRO A 134 -19.38 1.98 -3.07
C PRO A 134 -18.27 2.38 -4.05
N GLU A 135 -17.88 3.66 -4.06
CA GLU A 135 -16.80 4.14 -4.92
C GLU A 135 -15.47 3.49 -4.55
N LEU A 136 -15.21 3.35 -3.26
CA LEU A 136 -13.95 2.77 -2.80
C LEU A 136 -13.94 1.26 -2.91
N ALA A 137 -15.08 0.61 -2.81
CA ALA A 137 -15.17 -0.82 -3.09
C ALA A 137 -14.80 -1.11 -4.55
N LYS A 138 -15.28 -0.29 -5.49
CA LYS A 138 -14.91 -0.41 -6.90
C LYS A 138 -13.44 -0.12 -7.11
N ALA A 139 -12.92 0.92 -6.46
CA ALA A 139 -11.51 1.27 -6.56
C ALA A 139 -10.62 0.15 -6.03
N ALA A 140 -11.02 -0.50 -4.93
CA ALA A 140 -10.30 -1.64 -4.40
C ALA A 140 -10.24 -2.78 -5.41
N ASP A 141 -11.35 -3.07 -6.09
CA ASP A 141 -11.38 -4.10 -7.13
C ASP A 141 -10.45 -3.75 -8.30
N VAL A 142 -10.44 -2.49 -8.72
CA VAL A 142 -9.53 -2.01 -9.77
C VAL A 142 -8.08 -2.19 -9.33
N ALA A 143 -7.76 -1.80 -8.12
CA ALA A 143 -6.39 -1.93 -7.59
C ALA A 143 -5.97 -3.40 -7.52
N VAL A 144 -6.84 -4.28 -7.03
CA VAL A 144 -6.57 -5.73 -6.99
C VAL A 144 -6.25 -6.24 -8.39
N TYR A 145 -7.07 -5.89 -9.39
CA TYR A 145 -6.87 -6.33 -10.75
C TYR A 145 -5.51 -5.85 -11.31
N GLN A 146 -5.19 -4.57 -11.11
CA GLN A 146 -3.95 -3.99 -11.60
C GLN A 146 -2.74 -4.63 -10.92
N ILE A 147 -2.81 -4.85 -9.62
CA ILE A 147 -1.72 -5.46 -8.85
C ILE A 147 -1.52 -6.91 -9.29
N LEU A 148 -2.59 -7.68 -9.47
CA LEU A 148 -2.48 -9.05 -9.95
C LEU A 148 -1.82 -9.12 -11.33
N LYS A 149 -2.17 -8.21 -12.22
CA LYS A 149 -1.51 -8.14 -13.53
C LYS A 149 -0.02 -7.84 -13.38
N GLU A 150 0.33 -6.93 -12.51
CA GLU A 150 1.72 -6.55 -12.27
C GLU A 150 2.51 -7.72 -11.67
N LEU A 151 1.94 -8.41 -10.68
CA LEU A 151 2.60 -9.54 -10.03
C LEU A 151 2.81 -10.74 -10.95
N ASN A 152 1.93 -10.92 -11.93
CA ASN A 152 1.99 -12.03 -12.86
C ASN A 152 2.64 -11.67 -14.20
N ALA A 153 3.10 -10.42 -14.34
CA ALA A 153 3.76 -10.00 -15.56
C ALA A 153 5.12 -10.69 -15.69
N PRO A 154 5.52 -11.05 -16.93
CA PRO A 154 6.86 -11.61 -17.13
C PRO A 154 7.91 -10.59 -16.70
N THR A 155 8.92 -11.04 -15.96
CA THR A 155 10.08 -10.21 -15.67
C THR A 155 10.93 -10.11 -16.92
N ALA A 156 11.21 -8.88 -17.32
CA ALA A 156 12.09 -8.66 -18.47
C ALA A 156 13.54 -8.84 -18.07
#